data_261b8221529c289fe2722ef544dd6617
#
_entry.id   261b8221529c289fe2722ef544dd6617
#
_cell.length_a   1.000
_cell.length_b   1.000
_cell.length_c   1.000
_cell.angle_alpha   90.00
_cell.angle_beta   90.00
_cell.angle_gamma   90.00
#
_symmetry.space_group_name_H-M   'P 1'
#
loop_
_entity.id
_entity.type
_entity.pdbx_description
1 polymer ?
#
loop_
_entity_poly.entity_id
_entity_poly.type
_entity_poly.pdbx_seq_one_letter_code
_entity_poly.pdbx_strand_id
1 'polypeptide(L)'
;EILRCLVGSEMCIRDSYHGDSYATSEVRWPVEAFRTDLYTMGTDAINYQTWTDIYKFTYTNGNTQFSYYYQDLYRGINFANQVLEYVPQIPEDGITEAKRSELMAEAHFMRGYYHLMLVLNWEKIIIRDKYLTDQADLNKPLSDRIACWNFVIDELKSGTALPATRPSTELGRATSGAAHAYLGFAYLTRAYEESAQETQHLADALTALNAVTGYELVSGDALIDMFNGRNKNCKESIFEVQYSSNTDNGARYYSWIHNFIASGELGGWDEILPNDFLVSEFKKEGKISNNGRYDERIYNTLFFKDEYWNDGTGKIWGYEYDDLHYYWKVDEDGNYLDENNNIIKKEELEEKGVKIFYDRPSFRRFTPRELSEMDKRCNFNIPLMRYVNVLLMKAEVLNKQGHPEQAIPIINDIRAKHGNMPAMTGTSQAEVQVQIEHERIIEFPLESYRWYDLRRWGKLAETLGSRGFVEGKHNFFPIPLWEINANPALNSTAEETTE
;
A
#
# COMPACT_ATOMS: atom_id res chain seq x y z
N GLU A 1 -7.53 29.36 7.24
CA GLU A 1 -7.30 27.97 7.65
C GLU A 1 -8.39 27.03 7.17
N ILE A 2 -9.68 27.37 7.28
CA ILE A 2 -10.80 26.57 6.73
C ILE A 2 -10.61 26.29 5.23
N LEU A 3 -10.18 27.29 4.45
CA LEU A 3 -9.85 27.12 3.03
C LEU A 3 -8.67 26.17 2.78
N ARG A 4 -7.72 26.02 3.71
CA ARG A 4 -6.63 25.05 3.60
C ARG A 4 -7.10 23.61 3.82
N CYS A 5 -8.05 23.39 4.73
CA CYS A 5 -8.70 22.08 4.91
C CYS A 5 -9.62 21.73 3.72
N LEU A 6 -10.06 22.73 2.96
CA LEU A 6 -10.92 22.59 1.79
C LEU A 6 -10.16 22.33 0.47
N VAL A 7 -8.83 22.43 0.48
CA VAL A 7 -7.99 22.25 -0.72
C VAL A 7 -7.57 20.80 -0.85
N GLY A 8 -8.55 19.93 -1.13
CA GLY A 8 -8.32 18.61 -1.66
C GLY A 8 -8.01 17.51 -0.64
N SER A 9 -8.62 16.36 -0.85
CA SER A 9 -8.38 15.13 -0.08
C SER A 9 -6.92 14.66 -0.12
N GLU A 10 -6.21 14.89 -1.22
CA GLU A 10 -4.78 14.56 -1.34
C GLU A 10 -3.90 15.39 -0.38
N MET A 11 -4.23 16.65 -0.14
CA MET A 11 -3.53 17.44 0.88
C MET A 11 -3.81 16.93 2.28
N CYS A 12 -5.06 16.55 2.59
CA CYS A 12 -5.41 15.98 3.88
C CYS A 12 -4.67 14.66 4.10
N ILE A 13 -4.60 13.78 3.10
CA ILE A 13 -3.85 12.53 3.19
C ILE A 13 -2.36 12.81 3.39
N ARG A 14 -1.77 13.66 2.56
CA ARG A 14 -0.34 13.99 2.68
C ARG A 14 -0.03 14.64 4.03
N ASP A 15 -0.84 15.60 4.48
CA ASP A 15 -0.63 16.29 5.75
C ASP A 15 -0.91 15.39 6.95
N SER A 16 -1.78 14.38 6.81
CA SER A 16 -1.99 13.36 7.84
C SER A 16 -0.82 12.39 7.96
N TYR A 17 -0.03 12.20 6.91
CA TYR A 17 1.22 11.45 6.94
C TYR A 17 2.43 12.36 7.23
N HIS A 18 2.36 13.19 8.26
CA HIS A 18 3.44 14.02 8.79
C HIS A 18 4.02 15.06 7.82
N GLY A 19 3.31 15.53 6.79
CA GLY A 19 3.74 16.66 5.95
C GLY A 19 5.16 16.62 5.40
N ASP A 20 5.92 15.59 5.72
CA ASP A 20 7.26 15.31 5.25
C ASP A 20 7.22 13.98 4.52
N SER A 21 7.64 13.97 3.26
CA SER A 21 7.70 12.76 2.43
C SER A 21 8.49 11.61 3.05
N TYR A 22 9.35 11.92 4.01
CA TYR A 22 10.12 10.98 4.79
C TYR A 22 9.23 10.11 5.68
N ALA A 23 8.23 10.70 6.30
CA ALA A 23 7.35 10.01 7.24
C ALA A 23 6.39 9.02 6.54
N THR A 24 6.03 9.23 5.30
CA THR A 24 5.18 8.27 4.57
C THR A 24 5.85 6.91 4.45
N SER A 25 7.14 6.88 4.20
CA SER A 25 7.91 5.65 4.11
C SER A 25 8.22 5.08 5.51
N GLU A 26 8.56 5.90 6.49
CA GLU A 26 8.82 5.47 7.87
C GLU A 26 7.62 4.83 8.53
N VAL A 27 6.40 5.29 8.21
CA VAL A 27 5.17 4.73 8.78
C VAL A 27 4.66 3.58 7.93
N ARG A 28 4.60 3.75 6.61
CA ARG A 28 3.96 2.80 5.72
C ARG A 28 4.73 1.48 5.61
N TRP A 29 6.04 1.54 5.37
CA TRP A 29 6.80 0.30 5.16
C TRP A 29 6.90 -0.55 6.42
N PRO A 30 7.29 -0.02 7.60
CA PRO A 30 7.30 -0.82 8.81
C PRO A 30 5.93 -1.38 9.16
N VAL A 31 4.89 -0.56 9.12
CA VAL A 31 3.55 -0.93 9.58
C VAL A 31 2.83 -1.85 8.62
N GLU A 32 2.94 -1.63 7.30
CA GLU A 32 2.12 -2.32 6.31
C GLU A 32 2.89 -3.37 5.51
N ALA A 33 4.20 -3.22 5.31
CA ALA A 33 5.01 -4.13 4.51
C ALA A 33 5.81 -5.13 5.34
N PHE A 34 6.62 -4.67 6.29
CA PHE A 34 7.54 -5.54 7.02
C PHE A 34 6.86 -6.62 7.86
N ARG A 35 5.63 -6.44 8.27
CA ARG A 35 4.86 -7.48 8.96
C ARG A 35 4.27 -8.55 8.03
N THR A 36 4.55 -8.49 6.71
CA THR A 36 4.06 -9.48 5.72
C THR A 36 5.15 -10.44 5.27
N ASP A 37 4.79 -11.42 4.45
CA ASP A 37 5.64 -12.48 3.93
C ASP A 37 6.30 -12.15 2.58
N LEU A 38 6.16 -10.94 2.06
CA LEU A 38 6.63 -10.58 0.71
C LEU A 38 8.02 -9.92 0.71
N TYR A 39 8.48 -9.46 1.89
CA TYR A 39 9.66 -8.61 1.97
C TYR A 39 10.67 -9.10 2.98
N THR A 40 11.90 -8.72 2.75
CA THR A 40 12.96 -8.75 3.75
C THR A 40 13.48 -7.35 4.00
N MET A 41 14.00 -7.13 5.20
CA MET A 41 14.67 -5.88 5.55
C MET A 41 16.03 -5.83 4.88
N GLY A 42 16.32 -4.72 4.23
CA GLY A 42 17.63 -4.46 3.66
C GLY A 42 18.68 -4.07 4.70
N THR A 43 19.89 -3.85 4.24
CA THR A 43 21.07 -3.63 5.12
C THR A 43 20.98 -2.38 5.97
N ASP A 44 20.28 -1.36 5.51
CA ASP A 44 20.08 -0.12 6.28
C ASP A 44 18.92 -0.27 7.27
N ALA A 45 17.80 -0.82 6.81
CA ALA A 45 16.59 -0.99 7.61
C ALA A 45 16.79 -1.84 8.88
N ILE A 46 17.68 -2.84 8.84
CA ILE A 46 17.96 -3.72 9.98
C ILE A 46 18.55 -2.96 11.20
N ASN A 47 19.10 -1.78 10.98
CA ASN A 47 19.65 -0.93 12.05
C ASN A 47 18.56 -0.17 12.81
N TYR A 48 17.34 -0.10 12.30
CA TYR A 48 16.20 0.53 12.97
C TYR A 48 15.48 -0.48 13.86
N GLN A 49 15.75 -0.44 15.17
CA GLN A 49 15.19 -1.39 16.14
C GLN A 49 13.65 -1.43 16.10
N THR A 50 13.01 -0.27 15.97
CA THR A 50 11.53 -0.18 15.91
C THR A 50 10.93 -0.87 14.68
N TRP A 51 11.65 -0.91 13.56
CA TRP A 51 11.25 -1.63 12.36
C TRP A 51 11.49 -3.13 12.53
N THR A 52 12.67 -3.49 13.07
CA THR A 52 13.03 -4.88 13.36
C THR A 52 12.03 -5.53 14.32
N ASP A 53 11.56 -4.79 15.31
CA ASP A 53 10.54 -5.26 16.26
C ASP A 53 9.21 -5.56 15.54
N ILE A 54 8.78 -4.74 14.59
CA ILE A 54 7.59 -5.02 13.79
C ILE A 54 7.82 -6.24 12.89
N TYR A 55 8.96 -6.31 12.23
CA TYR A 55 9.32 -7.44 11.36
C TYR A 55 9.33 -8.78 12.12
N LYS A 56 9.82 -8.79 13.37
CA LYS A 56 9.95 -9.99 14.22
C LYS A 56 8.78 -10.20 15.18
N PHE A 57 7.76 -9.35 15.16
CA PHE A 57 6.63 -9.39 16.10
C PHE A 57 7.06 -9.31 17.59
N THR A 58 8.10 -8.55 17.88
CA THR A 58 8.61 -8.30 19.24
C THR A 58 8.23 -6.92 19.79
N TYR A 59 7.43 -6.17 19.05
CA TYR A 59 7.01 -4.82 19.43
C TYR A 59 6.10 -4.79 20.65
N THR A 60 6.16 -3.68 21.37
CA THR A 60 5.26 -3.34 22.46
C THR A 60 4.43 -2.09 22.09
N ASN A 61 3.49 -1.69 22.94
CA ASN A 61 2.72 -0.45 22.76
C ASN A 61 3.56 0.84 22.77
N GLY A 62 4.83 0.78 23.14
CA GLY A 62 5.79 1.87 23.03
C GLY A 62 6.47 2.03 21.67
N ASN A 63 6.20 1.13 20.69
CA ASN A 63 6.80 1.24 19.36
C ASN A 63 6.31 2.51 18.64
N THR A 64 7.25 3.35 18.20
CA THR A 64 6.95 4.67 17.64
C THR A 64 6.31 4.60 16.26
N GLN A 65 6.55 3.55 15.45
CA GLN A 65 6.10 3.49 14.06
C GLN A 65 4.57 3.44 13.96
N PHE A 66 3.94 2.45 14.58
CA PHE A 66 2.48 2.41 14.57
C PHE A 66 1.85 3.49 15.46
N SER A 67 2.60 4.04 16.43
CA SER A 67 2.16 5.21 17.20
C SER A 67 2.02 6.45 16.31
N TYR A 68 2.98 6.73 15.43
CA TYR A 68 2.89 7.82 14.45
C TYR A 68 1.76 7.57 13.45
N TYR A 69 1.60 6.32 12.98
CA TYR A 69 0.51 5.98 12.08
C TYR A 69 -0.87 6.22 12.72
N TYR A 70 -1.05 5.81 13.97
CA TYR A 70 -2.25 6.09 14.76
C TYR A 70 -2.52 7.60 14.88
N GLN A 71 -1.51 8.37 15.24
CA GLN A 71 -1.60 9.82 15.38
C GLN A 71 -1.98 10.51 14.06
N ASP A 72 -1.38 10.10 12.95
CA ASP A 72 -1.64 10.67 11.64
C ASP A 72 -3.07 10.40 11.16
N LEU A 73 -3.57 9.17 11.40
CA LEU A 73 -4.96 8.84 11.07
C LEU A 73 -5.94 9.72 11.86
N TYR A 74 -5.71 9.92 13.16
CA TYR A 74 -6.57 10.83 13.95
C TYR A 74 -6.41 12.31 13.59
N ARG A 75 -5.25 12.72 13.12
CA ARG A 75 -5.06 14.06 12.55
C ARG A 75 -5.92 14.26 11.31
N GLY A 76 -5.93 13.29 10.40
CA GLY A 76 -6.80 13.30 9.22
C GLY A 76 -8.29 13.33 9.58
N ILE A 77 -8.71 12.56 10.58
CA ILE A 77 -10.07 12.58 11.11
C ILE A 77 -10.43 13.98 11.66
N ASN A 78 -9.50 14.59 12.39
CA ASN A 78 -9.74 15.94 12.93
C ASN A 78 -9.93 16.99 11.80
N PHE A 79 -9.18 16.92 10.70
CA PHE A 79 -9.37 17.78 9.55
C PHE A 79 -10.75 17.54 8.90
N ALA A 80 -11.16 16.30 8.73
CA ALA A 80 -12.48 15.98 8.22
C ALA A 80 -13.59 16.52 9.13
N ASN A 81 -13.44 16.37 10.45
CA ASN A 81 -14.37 16.91 11.43
C ASN A 81 -14.47 18.43 11.40
N GLN A 82 -13.36 19.14 11.17
CA GLN A 82 -13.38 20.60 10.98
C GLN A 82 -14.24 21.00 9.77
N VAL A 83 -14.11 20.29 8.65
CA VAL A 83 -14.94 20.56 7.46
C VAL A 83 -16.41 20.31 7.78
N LEU A 84 -16.74 19.19 8.41
CA LEU A 84 -18.12 18.83 8.76
C LEU A 84 -18.76 19.81 9.75
N GLU A 85 -17.96 20.41 10.64
CA GLU A 85 -18.42 21.41 11.60
C GLU A 85 -18.65 22.79 10.95
N TYR A 86 -17.68 23.28 10.14
CA TYR A 86 -17.66 24.67 9.72
C TYR A 86 -18.27 24.94 8.34
N VAL A 87 -18.24 23.98 7.41
CA VAL A 87 -18.82 24.18 6.07
C VAL A 87 -20.33 24.43 6.11
N PRO A 88 -21.14 23.77 6.96
CA PRO A 88 -22.56 24.11 7.11
C PRO A 88 -22.83 25.52 7.59
N GLN A 89 -21.88 26.13 8.30
CA GLN A 89 -22.03 27.49 8.85
C GLN A 89 -21.66 28.60 7.85
N ILE A 90 -21.12 28.26 6.68
CA ILE A 90 -20.80 29.28 5.65
C ILE A 90 -22.11 29.83 5.10
N PRO A 91 -22.29 31.16 5.05
CA PRO A 91 -23.51 31.79 4.49
C PRO A 91 -23.78 31.37 3.03
N GLU A 92 -25.04 31.45 2.59
CA GLU A 92 -25.45 31.02 1.25
C GLU A 92 -24.79 31.84 0.12
N ASP A 93 -24.40 33.08 0.38
CA ASP A 93 -23.66 33.95 -0.54
C ASP A 93 -22.17 33.62 -0.59
N GLY A 94 -21.65 32.84 0.38
CA GLY A 94 -20.24 32.43 0.46
C GLY A 94 -19.92 31.14 -0.29
N ILE A 95 -20.92 30.29 -0.51
CA ILE A 95 -20.73 28.98 -1.16
C ILE A 95 -22.04 28.48 -1.76
N THR A 96 -21.99 27.86 -2.95
CA THR A 96 -23.19 27.24 -3.54
C THR A 96 -23.53 25.94 -2.78
N GLU A 97 -24.86 25.60 -2.76
CA GLU A 97 -25.30 24.37 -2.11
C GLU A 97 -24.70 23.12 -2.73
N ALA A 98 -24.50 23.10 -4.05
CA ALA A 98 -23.81 21.99 -4.72
C ALA A 98 -22.35 21.82 -4.22
N LYS A 99 -21.62 22.93 -4.05
CA LYS A 99 -20.24 22.87 -3.53
C LYS A 99 -20.21 22.51 -2.04
N ARG A 100 -21.19 22.99 -1.26
CA ARG A 100 -21.37 22.59 0.15
C ARG A 100 -21.54 21.07 0.26
N SER A 101 -22.49 20.51 -0.47
CA SER A 101 -22.78 19.08 -0.49
C SER A 101 -21.59 18.26 -0.94
N GLU A 102 -20.84 18.72 -1.95
CA GLU A 102 -19.60 18.08 -2.40
C GLU A 102 -18.53 18.03 -1.31
N LEU A 103 -18.28 19.16 -0.63
CA LEU A 103 -17.29 19.25 0.44
C LEU A 103 -17.68 18.40 1.66
N MET A 104 -18.96 18.35 1.98
CA MET A 104 -19.46 17.48 3.05
C MET A 104 -19.27 16.00 2.70
N ALA A 105 -19.60 15.59 1.47
CA ALA A 105 -19.39 14.23 1.01
C ALA A 105 -17.91 13.84 1.01
N GLU A 106 -17.01 14.75 0.62
CA GLU A 106 -15.56 14.50 0.66
C GLU A 106 -15.05 14.34 2.10
N ALA A 107 -15.52 15.19 3.02
CA ALA A 107 -15.16 15.07 4.43
C ALA A 107 -15.68 13.78 5.06
N HIS A 108 -16.89 13.33 4.72
CA HIS A 108 -17.40 12.01 5.12
C HIS A 108 -16.53 10.88 4.55
N PHE A 109 -16.19 10.91 3.26
CA PHE A 109 -15.30 9.93 2.68
C PHE A 109 -13.95 9.87 3.40
N MET A 110 -13.30 11.01 3.64
CA MET A 110 -12.01 11.08 4.32
C MET A 110 -12.10 10.57 5.75
N ARG A 111 -13.14 10.96 6.50
CA ARG A 111 -13.36 10.48 7.86
C ARG A 111 -13.59 8.97 7.89
N GLY A 112 -14.38 8.45 6.96
CA GLY A 112 -14.60 7.02 6.77
C GLY A 112 -13.33 6.26 6.41
N TYR A 113 -12.53 6.79 5.49
CA TYR A 113 -11.24 6.22 5.09
C TYR A 113 -10.26 6.10 6.26
N TYR A 114 -10.07 7.19 7.03
CA TYR A 114 -9.14 7.14 8.16
C TYR A 114 -9.61 6.21 9.28
N HIS A 115 -10.92 6.19 9.58
CA HIS A 115 -11.47 5.22 10.53
C HIS A 115 -11.37 3.79 10.01
N LEU A 116 -11.51 3.55 8.70
CA LEU A 116 -11.27 2.24 8.09
C LEU A 116 -9.82 1.79 8.33
N MET A 117 -8.83 2.66 8.08
CA MET A 117 -7.42 2.34 8.33
C MET A 117 -7.18 2.03 9.82
N LEU A 118 -7.83 2.74 10.74
CA LEU A 118 -7.78 2.42 12.17
C LEU A 118 -8.39 1.03 12.46
N VAL A 119 -9.60 0.74 12.00
CA VAL A 119 -10.29 -0.55 12.20
C VAL A 119 -9.50 -1.72 11.59
N LEU A 120 -8.81 -1.50 10.47
CA LEU A 120 -7.95 -2.50 9.85
C LEU A 120 -6.69 -2.80 10.67
N ASN A 121 -6.23 -1.91 11.54
CA ASN A 121 -4.96 -2.04 12.24
C ASN A 121 -5.09 -2.17 13.77
N TRP A 122 -6.20 -1.75 14.36
CA TRP A 122 -6.51 -1.87 15.80
C TRP A 122 -7.85 -2.57 15.98
N GLU A 123 -7.93 -3.46 16.95
CA GLU A 123 -9.16 -4.24 17.22
C GLU A 123 -10.30 -3.34 17.65
N LYS A 124 -10.03 -2.40 18.56
CA LYS A 124 -10.96 -1.38 19.05
C LYS A 124 -10.34 -0.01 18.85
N ILE A 125 -11.15 0.96 18.50
CA ILE A 125 -10.70 2.33 18.25
C ILE A 125 -11.60 3.34 18.96
N ILE A 126 -11.15 4.57 19.08
CA ILE A 126 -11.97 5.69 19.54
C ILE A 126 -12.67 6.30 18.31
N ILE A 127 -13.98 6.18 18.21
CA ILE A 127 -14.74 6.87 17.16
C ILE A 127 -14.75 8.37 17.45
N ARG A 128 -14.14 9.17 16.58
CA ARG A 128 -14.13 10.64 16.64
C ARG A 128 -15.08 11.20 15.57
N ASP A 129 -16.31 11.39 15.96
CA ASP A 129 -17.46 11.73 15.11
C ASP A 129 -17.77 13.23 15.03
N LYS A 130 -17.08 14.07 15.81
CA LYS A 130 -17.24 15.54 15.83
C LYS A 130 -15.91 16.27 15.98
N TYR A 131 -15.86 17.52 15.57
CA TYR A 131 -14.74 18.40 15.88
C TYR A 131 -14.74 18.74 17.38
N LEU A 132 -13.60 18.57 18.01
CA LEU A 132 -13.46 18.72 19.45
C LEU A 132 -12.96 20.11 19.79
N THR A 133 -13.78 20.90 20.50
CA THR A 133 -13.46 22.23 21.02
C THR A 133 -13.28 22.23 22.53
N ASP A 134 -13.82 21.21 23.21
CA ASP A 134 -13.72 21.07 24.67
C ASP A 134 -12.74 19.93 25.03
N GLN A 135 -11.83 20.22 25.96
CA GLN A 135 -10.88 19.24 26.49
C GLN A 135 -11.56 18.05 27.17
N ALA A 136 -12.74 18.25 27.76
CA ALA A 136 -13.53 17.17 28.38
C ALA A 136 -13.95 16.10 27.36
N ASP A 137 -14.19 16.47 26.10
CA ASP A 137 -14.57 15.56 25.02
C ASP A 137 -13.39 14.74 24.47
N LEU A 138 -12.14 15.06 24.85
CA LEU A 138 -10.97 14.28 24.44
C LEU A 138 -10.95 12.89 25.09
N ASN A 139 -11.44 12.79 26.33
CA ASN A 139 -11.46 11.55 27.09
C ASN A 139 -12.65 10.68 26.66
N LYS A 140 -12.42 9.76 25.73
CA LYS A 140 -13.45 8.87 25.18
C LYS A 140 -12.94 7.43 25.22
N PRO A 141 -13.77 6.45 25.66
CA PRO A 141 -13.36 5.05 25.68
C PRO A 141 -13.25 4.47 24.26
N LEU A 142 -12.63 3.30 24.14
CA LEU A 142 -12.66 2.50 22.93
C LEU A 142 -14.10 2.07 22.62
N SER A 143 -14.44 2.11 21.35
CA SER A 143 -15.72 1.62 20.82
C SER A 143 -15.62 0.12 20.52
N ASP A 144 -16.73 -0.59 20.66
CA ASP A 144 -16.78 -1.99 20.23
C ASP A 144 -16.63 -2.11 18.70
N ARG A 145 -16.21 -3.31 18.26
CA ARG A 145 -15.84 -3.52 16.86
C ARG A 145 -17.03 -3.38 15.89
N ILE A 146 -18.23 -3.77 16.32
CA ILE A 146 -19.44 -3.64 15.49
C ILE A 146 -19.79 -2.16 15.29
N ALA A 147 -19.73 -1.36 16.36
CA ALA A 147 -19.93 0.10 16.27
C ALA A 147 -18.89 0.76 15.37
N CYS A 148 -17.62 0.33 15.45
CA CYS A 148 -16.56 0.82 14.58
C CYS A 148 -16.86 0.53 13.10
N TRP A 149 -17.25 -0.69 12.75
CA TRP A 149 -17.62 -1.06 11.40
C TRP A 149 -18.85 -0.30 10.88
N ASN A 150 -19.89 -0.17 11.73
CA ASN A 150 -21.10 0.58 11.36
C ASN A 150 -20.74 2.03 11.02
N PHE A 151 -19.94 2.68 11.88
CA PHE A 151 -19.50 4.05 11.66
C PHE A 151 -18.71 4.20 10.34
N VAL A 152 -17.73 3.34 10.10
CA VAL A 152 -16.95 3.35 8.85
C VAL A 152 -17.85 3.23 7.61
N ILE A 153 -18.77 2.29 7.64
CA ILE A 153 -19.67 2.02 6.52
C ILE A 153 -20.61 3.21 6.27
N ASP A 154 -21.16 3.81 7.32
CA ASP A 154 -22.07 4.97 7.18
C ASP A 154 -21.35 6.20 6.63
N GLU A 155 -20.12 6.44 7.07
CA GLU A 155 -19.26 7.51 6.56
C GLU A 155 -18.89 7.29 5.07
N LEU A 156 -18.47 6.09 4.70
CA LEU A 156 -18.15 5.77 3.30
C LEU A 156 -19.39 5.83 2.41
N LYS A 157 -20.57 5.40 2.89
CA LYS A 157 -21.85 5.59 2.18
C LYS A 157 -22.14 7.07 1.92
N SER A 158 -21.96 7.92 2.92
CA SER A 158 -22.15 9.37 2.76
C SER A 158 -21.17 9.94 1.72
N GLY A 159 -19.95 9.40 1.64
CA GLY A 159 -18.96 9.74 0.63
C GLY A 159 -19.34 9.36 -0.80
N THR A 160 -20.28 8.43 -1.01
CA THR A 160 -20.70 8.02 -2.38
C THR A 160 -21.44 9.13 -3.15
N ALA A 161 -21.88 10.20 -2.47
CA ALA A 161 -22.46 11.38 -3.09
C ALA A 161 -21.42 12.26 -3.82
N LEU A 162 -20.14 11.94 -3.77
CA LEU A 162 -19.09 12.63 -4.50
C LEU A 162 -19.30 12.57 -6.02
N PRO A 163 -18.78 13.56 -6.79
CA PRO A 163 -18.82 13.50 -8.25
C PRO A 163 -18.02 12.29 -8.77
N ALA A 164 -18.47 11.72 -9.89
CA ALA A 164 -17.84 10.57 -10.53
C ALA A 164 -16.44 10.89 -11.12
N THR A 165 -16.23 12.15 -11.51
CA THR A 165 -14.96 12.63 -12.09
C THR A 165 -14.59 13.97 -11.51
N ARG A 166 -13.31 14.32 -11.59
CA ARG A 166 -12.78 15.63 -11.19
C ARG A 166 -12.24 16.40 -12.38
N PRO A 167 -12.38 17.74 -12.41
CA PRO A 167 -11.71 18.57 -13.41
C PRO A 167 -10.19 18.48 -13.26
N SER A 168 -9.45 18.82 -14.31
CA SER A 168 -7.98 18.77 -14.32
C SER A 168 -7.29 19.60 -13.23
N THR A 169 -7.97 20.63 -12.73
CA THR A 169 -7.50 21.48 -11.62
C THR A 169 -7.71 20.87 -10.24
N GLU A 170 -8.48 19.77 -10.15
CA GLU A 170 -8.82 19.06 -8.91
C GLU A 170 -8.44 17.56 -8.97
N LEU A 171 -7.49 17.19 -9.82
CA LEU A 171 -6.99 15.82 -9.90
C LEU A 171 -6.41 15.39 -8.55
N GLY A 172 -6.64 14.13 -8.18
CA GLY A 172 -6.24 13.57 -6.89
C GLY A 172 -7.30 13.69 -5.79
N ARG A 173 -8.29 14.58 -5.91
CA ARG A 173 -9.42 14.61 -4.99
C ARG A 173 -10.30 13.37 -5.14
N ALA A 174 -10.88 12.93 -4.02
CA ALA A 174 -11.73 11.76 -3.99
C ALA A 174 -12.93 11.86 -4.93
N THR A 175 -13.31 10.74 -5.52
CA THR A 175 -14.48 10.57 -6.39
C THR A 175 -15.47 9.60 -5.76
N SER A 176 -16.70 9.53 -6.30
CA SER A 176 -17.66 8.50 -5.90
C SER A 176 -17.10 7.08 -6.13
N GLY A 177 -16.26 6.89 -7.17
CA GLY A 177 -15.58 5.63 -7.42
C GLY A 177 -14.64 5.23 -6.28
N ALA A 178 -13.91 6.18 -5.69
CA ALA A 178 -13.09 5.93 -4.51
C ALA A 178 -13.94 5.52 -3.30
N ALA A 179 -15.04 6.25 -3.04
CA ALA A 179 -15.94 5.92 -1.93
C ALA A 179 -16.58 4.53 -2.07
N HIS A 180 -17.04 4.17 -3.26
CA HIS A 180 -17.58 2.85 -3.56
C HIS A 180 -16.54 1.73 -3.44
N ALA A 181 -15.29 1.97 -3.90
CA ALA A 181 -14.21 0.99 -3.81
C ALA A 181 -13.86 0.66 -2.35
N TYR A 182 -13.71 1.69 -1.51
CA TYR A 182 -13.43 1.49 -0.08
C TYR A 182 -14.63 0.95 0.69
N LEU A 183 -15.86 1.31 0.31
CA LEU A 183 -17.08 0.70 0.86
C LEU A 183 -17.14 -0.80 0.54
N GLY A 184 -16.82 -1.19 -0.69
CA GLY A 184 -16.71 -2.59 -1.08
C GLY A 184 -15.63 -3.34 -0.30
N PHE A 185 -14.46 -2.71 -0.09
CA PHE A 185 -13.38 -3.27 0.72
C PHE A 185 -13.78 -3.45 2.19
N ALA A 186 -14.48 -2.47 2.76
CA ALA A 186 -14.99 -2.54 4.13
C ALA A 186 -15.99 -3.69 4.30
N TYR A 187 -16.97 -3.81 3.43
CA TYR A 187 -17.94 -4.90 3.46
C TYR A 187 -17.29 -6.27 3.24
N LEU A 188 -16.37 -6.40 2.27
CA LEU A 188 -15.65 -7.66 2.05
C LEU A 188 -14.87 -8.08 3.30
N THR A 189 -14.16 -7.16 3.93
CA THR A 189 -13.40 -7.46 5.16
C THR A 189 -14.35 -7.87 6.30
N ARG A 190 -15.43 -7.13 6.49
CA ARG A 190 -16.44 -7.40 7.52
C ARG A 190 -17.13 -8.75 7.33
N ALA A 191 -17.33 -9.19 6.07
CA ALA A 191 -17.94 -10.49 5.77
C ALA A 191 -17.13 -11.67 6.36
N TYR A 192 -15.82 -11.55 6.41
CA TYR A 192 -14.96 -12.57 7.03
C TYR A 192 -14.90 -12.48 8.56
N GLU A 193 -15.21 -11.33 9.14
CA GLU A 193 -15.21 -11.13 10.59
C GLU A 193 -16.58 -11.49 11.23
N GLU A 194 -17.68 -11.25 10.52
CA GLU A 194 -19.05 -11.44 11.01
C GLU A 194 -19.78 -12.56 10.24
N SER A 195 -19.42 -13.81 10.53
CA SER A 195 -19.95 -14.97 9.81
C SER A 195 -21.49 -15.06 9.80
N ALA A 196 -22.17 -14.58 10.85
CA ALA A 196 -23.63 -14.54 10.91
C ALA A 196 -24.26 -13.58 9.88
N GLN A 197 -23.49 -12.61 9.38
CA GLN A 197 -23.91 -11.62 8.40
C GLN A 197 -23.13 -11.74 7.07
N GLU A 198 -22.35 -12.80 6.88
CA GLU A 198 -21.47 -12.99 5.72
C GLU A 198 -22.20 -12.79 4.40
N THR A 199 -23.33 -13.47 4.22
CA THR A 199 -24.10 -13.40 2.95
C THR A 199 -24.54 -11.97 2.64
N GLN A 200 -25.02 -11.22 3.63
CA GLN A 200 -25.44 -9.83 3.43
C GLN A 200 -24.25 -8.93 3.11
N HIS A 201 -23.17 -9.05 3.88
CA HIS A 201 -21.98 -8.22 3.64
C HIS A 201 -21.31 -8.50 2.29
N LEU A 202 -21.32 -9.75 1.81
CA LEU A 202 -20.86 -10.08 0.46
C LEU A 202 -21.75 -9.47 -0.63
N ALA A 203 -23.07 -9.47 -0.43
CA ALA A 203 -24.00 -8.83 -1.36
C ALA A 203 -23.82 -7.30 -1.41
N ASP A 204 -23.63 -6.68 -0.24
CA ASP A 204 -23.35 -5.24 -0.13
C ASP A 204 -21.99 -4.89 -0.72
N ALA A 205 -20.96 -5.73 -0.51
CA ALA A 205 -19.64 -5.57 -1.13
C ALA A 205 -19.75 -5.60 -2.65
N LEU A 206 -20.46 -6.60 -3.22
CA LEU A 206 -20.63 -6.72 -4.66
C LEU A 206 -21.38 -5.51 -5.25
N THR A 207 -22.39 -5.03 -4.53
CA THR A 207 -23.17 -3.85 -4.92
C THR A 207 -22.26 -2.60 -4.98
N ALA A 208 -21.48 -2.37 -3.95
CA ALA A 208 -20.53 -1.24 -3.90
C ALA A 208 -19.46 -1.35 -4.99
N LEU A 209 -18.85 -2.54 -5.18
CA LEU A 209 -17.81 -2.76 -6.19
C LEU A 209 -18.36 -2.62 -7.62
N ASN A 210 -19.61 -3.00 -7.87
CA ASN A 210 -20.26 -2.80 -9.17
C ASN A 210 -20.57 -1.33 -9.50
N ALA A 211 -20.68 -0.47 -8.48
CA ALA A 211 -20.88 0.96 -8.66
C ALA A 211 -19.58 1.71 -9.03
N VAL A 212 -18.41 1.07 -8.95
CA VAL A 212 -17.14 1.63 -9.40
C VAL A 212 -17.07 1.55 -10.94
N THR A 213 -17.33 2.65 -11.60
CA THR A 213 -17.41 2.75 -13.07
C THR A 213 -16.53 3.87 -13.61
N GLY A 214 -16.18 3.82 -14.90
CA GLY A 214 -15.38 4.83 -15.57
C GLY A 214 -13.86 4.61 -15.48
N TYR A 215 -13.44 3.47 -14.94
CA TYR A 215 -12.03 3.05 -14.83
C TYR A 215 -11.74 1.89 -15.78
N GLU A 216 -10.48 1.74 -16.16
CA GLU A 216 -10.00 0.70 -17.09
C GLU A 216 -8.63 0.21 -16.63
N LEU A 217 -8.35 -1.09 -16.86
CA LEU A 217 -6.99 -1.62 -16.69
C LEU A 217 -6.07 -1.01 -17.75
N VAL A 218 -4.91 -0.51 -17.32
CA VAL A 218 -3.83 -0.12 -18.22
C VAL A 218 -2.90 -1.32 -18.47
N SER A 219 -2.02 -1.27 -19.47
CA SER A 219 -1.13 -2.38 -19.81
C SER A 219 0.22 -1.89 -20.30
N GLY A 220 1.20 -2.80 -20.36
CA GLY A 220 2.55 -2.50 -20.83
C GLY A 220 3.19 -1.35 -20.07
N ASP A 221 3.78 -0.43 -20.82
CA ASP A 221 4.49 0.72 -20.26
C ASP A 221 3.60 1.61 -19.37
N ALA A 222 2.32 1.74 -19.70
CA ALA A 222 1.40 2.54 -18.92
C ALA A 222 1.19 2.02 -17.50
N LEU A 223 1.35 0.71 -17.27
CA LEU A 223 1.22 0.11 -15.94
C LEU A 223 2.42 0.48 -15.05
N ILE A 224 3.65 0.33 -15.53
CA ILE A 224 4.81 0.70 -14.73
C ILE A 224 4.91 2.21 -14.54
N ASP A 225 4.45 3.00 -15.51
CA ASP A 225 4.49 4.45 -15.46
C ASP A 225 3.57 5.06 -14.41
N MET A 226 2.61 4.30 -13.88
CA MET A 226 1.85 4.70 -12.69
C MET A 226 2.76 4.90 -11.47
N PHE A 227 3.86 4.12 -11.36
CA PHE A 227 4.73 4.08 -10.19
C PHE A 227 6.00 4.93 -10.32
N ASN A 228 6.26 5.54 -11.48
CA ASN A 228 7.46 6.33 -11.72
C ASN A 228 7.16 7.80 -12.07
N GLY A 229 5.92 8.23 -11.91
CA GLY A 229 5.49 9.60 -12.11
C GLY A 229 5.16 10.00 -13.55
N ARG A 230 5.33 9.11 -14.55
CA ARG A 230 5.05 9.40 -15.96
C ARG A 230 3.55 9.29 -16.31
N ASN A 231 2.78 8.48 -15.57
CA ASN A 231 1.36 8.22 -15.83
C ASN A 231 0.49 8.35 -14.57
N LYS A 232 0.56 9.52 -13.94
CA LYS A 232 -0.23 9.84 -12.75
C LYS A 232 -1.71 9.97 -13.06
N ASN A 233 -2.57 9.64 -12.09
CA ASN A 233 -4.02 9.78 -12.21
C ASN A 233 -4.57 9.16 -13.50
N CYS A 234 -3.99 8.03 -13.91
CA CYS A 234 -4.40 7.32 -15.12
C CYS A 234 -5.77 6.65 -14.95
N LYS A 235 -6.30 6.07 -16.01
CA LYS A 235 -7.62 5.42 -16.01
C LYS A 235 -7.77 4.27 -15.02
N GLU A 236 -6.69 3.65 -14.58
CA GLU A 236 -6.71 2.60 -13.56
C GLU A 236 -6.63 3.16 -12.14
N SER A 237 -6.11 4.36 -11.97
CA SER A 237 -5.99 4.99 -10.65
C SER A 237 -7.33 5.51 -10.16
N ILE A 238 -7.80 4.96 -9.04
CA ILE A 238 -9.03 5.42 -8.38
C ILE A 238 -8.72 6.47 -7.33
N PHE A 239 -7.65 6.27 -6.58
CA PHE A 239 -7.25 7.18 -5.51
C PHE A 239 -5.76 7.05 -5.24
N GLU A 240 -5.03 8.16 -5.24
CA GLU A 240 -3.59 8.16 -5.02
C GLU A 240 -3.12 9.42 -4.29
N VAL A 241 -2.05 9.29 -3.50
CA VAL A 241 -1.39 10.45 -2.87
C VAL A 241 -0.64 11.21 -3.94
N GLN A 242 -0.90 12.51 -4.01
CA GLN A 242 -0.34 13.40 -5.03
C GLN A 242 0.99 13.98 -4.57
N TYR A 243 2.04 13.78 -5.36
CA TYR A 243 3.36 14.37 -5.17
C TYR A 243 3.76 15.25 -6.35
N SER A 244 4.59 16.25 -6.09
CA SER A 244 5.04 17.21 -7.10
C SER A 244 6.49 17.59 -6.83
N SER A 245 7.25 17.85 -7.88
CA SER A 245 8.58 18.47 -7.80
C SER A 245 8.54 19.98 -7.56
N ASN A 246 7.33 20.58 -7.51
CA ASN A 246 7.18 22.01 -7.26
C ASN A 246 7.61 22.35 -5.83
N THR A 247 8.54 23.30 -5.71
CA THR A 247 9.06 23.80 -4.43
C THR A 247 8.63 25.22 -4.12
N ASP A 248 7.65 25.75 -4.84
CA ASP A 248 7.14 27.11 -4.63
C ASP A 248 6.66 27.29 -3.18
N ASN A 249 6.96 28.45 -2.61
CA ASN A 249 6.62 28.84 -1.24
C ASN A 249 7.22 27.94 -0.13
N GLY A 250 8.29 27.20 -0.42
CA GLY A 250 8.97 26.34 0.56
C GLY A 250 8.18 25.08 0.94
N ALA A 251 7.10 24.80 0.25
CA ALA A 251 6.32 23.58 0.48
C ALA A 251 7.06 22.37 -0.08
N ARG A 252 7.08 21.29 0.71
CA ARG A 252 7.69 20.02 0.33
C ARG A 252 6.62 19.11 -0.23
N TYR A 253 6.48 19.06 -1.57
CA TYR A 253 5.48 18.25 -2.25
C TYR A 253 6.04 16.98 -2.88
N TYR A 254 7.31 16.63 -2.63
CA TYR A 254 8.01 15.50 -3.19
C TYR A 254 8.02 14.29 -2.25
N SER A 255 8.28 13.12 -2.80
CA SER A 255 8.44 11.86 -2.08
C SER A 255 9.89 11.39 -2.08
N TRP A 256 10.30 10.67 -1.04
CA TRP A 256 11.57 9.96 -0.96
C TRP A 256 11.43 8.47 -1.30
N ILE A 257 10.28 8.07 -1.83
CA ILE A 257 9.92 6.65 -1.98
C ILE A 257 10.96 5.86 -2.78
N HIS A 258 11.58 6.46 -3.80
CA HIS A 258 12.65 5.83 -4.55
C HIS A 258 13.85 5.46 -3.66
N ASN A 259 14.28 6.38 -2.80
CA ASN A 259 15.43 6.15 -1.92
C ASN A 259 15.20 4.98 -0.94
N PHE A 260 13.99 4.82 -0.42
CA PHE A 260 13.67 3.73 0.51
C PHE A 260 13.64 2.36 -0.17
N ILE A 261 13.22 2.30 -1.44
CA ILE A 261 12.92 1.07 -2.15
C ILE A 261 14.08 0.60 -3.03
N ALA A 262 14.73 1.54 -3.72
CA ALA A 262 15.76 1.20 -4.67
C ALA A 262 17.01 0.65 -3.98
N SER A 263 17.70 -0.24 -4.68
CA SER A 263 19.00 -0.76 -4.25
C SER A 263 20.08 0.32 -4.26
N GLY A 264 21.17 0.08 -3.52
CA GLY A 264 22.31 1.00 -3.48
C GLY A 264 22.92 1.27 -4.87
N GLU A 265 22.93 0.29 -5.75
CA GLU A 265 23.37 0.39 -7.14
C GLU A 265 22.51 1.38 -7.95
N LEU A 266 21.26 1.54 -7.56
CA LEU A 266 20.29 2.47 -8.16
C LEU A 266 20.12 3.76 -7.35
N GLY A 267 21.07 4.06 -6.45
CA GLY A 267 21.08 5.27 -5.63
C GLY A 267 20.09 5.27 -4.47
N GLY A 268 19.53 4.13 -4.12
CA GLY A 268 18.65 3.92 -2.98
C GLY A 268 19.39 3.55 -1.70
N TRP A 269 18.59 3.25 -0.66
CA TRP A 269 19.09 2.89 0.68
C TRP A 269 18.89 1.41 1.03
N ASP A 270 18.38 0.61 0.09
CA ASP A 270 18.14 -0.83 0.33
C ASP A 270 17.30 -1.13 1.57
N GLU A 271 16.30 -0.33 1.90
CA GLU A 271 15.55 -0.54 3.13
C GLU A 271 14.57 -1.70 3.04
N ILE A 272 13.95 -1.87 1.87
CA ILE A 272 12.97 -2.94 1.61
C ILE A 272 13.36 -3.70 0.36
N LEU A 273 13.48 -5.02 0.48
CA LEU A 273 13.85 -5.91 -0.61
C LEU A 273 12.76 -6.97 -0.83
N PRO A 274 12.53 -7.41 -2.07
CA PRO A 274 11.70 -8.59 -2.32
C PRO A 274 12.38 -9.82 -1.70
N ASN A 275 11.60 -10.68 -1.05
CA ASN A 275 12.17 -11.95 -0.56
C ASN A 275 12.02 -13.07 -1.60
N ASP A 276 12.63 -14.24 -1.30
CA ASP A 276 12.61 -15.39 -2.20
C ASP A 276 11.19 -15.91 -2.46
N PHE A 277 10.27 -15.77 -1.50
CA PHE A 277 8.90 -16.19 -1.68
C PHE A 277 8.22 -15.34 -2.77
N LEU A 278 8.34 -14.02 -2.72
CA LEU A 278 7.75 -13.14 -3.73
C LEU A 278 8.32 -13.43 -5.13
N VAL A 279 9.64 -13.59 -5.23
CA VAL A 279 10.30 -13.93 -6.51
C VAL A 279 9.82 -15.27 -7.03
N SER A 280 9.71 -16.28 -6.16
CA SER A 280 9.24 -17.62 -6.52
C SER A 280 7.77 -17.61 -6.95
N GLU A 281 6.94 -16.81 -6.29
CA GLU A 281 5.51 -16.69 -6.64
C GLU A 281 5.32 -16.05 -8.02
N PHE A 282 6.10 -15.05 -8.38
CA PHE A 282 6.13 -14.52 -9.75
C PHE A 282 6.56 -15.56 -10.81
N LYS A 283 7.46 -16.45 -10.45
CA LYS A 283 8.00 -17.49 -11.37
C LYS A 283 7.18 -18.78 -11.36
N LYS A 284 6.18 -18.91 -10.51
CA LYS A 284 5.45 -20.14 -10.19
C LYS A 284 4.82 -20.82 -11.42
N GLU A 285 4.22 -20.06 -12.31
CA GLU A 285 3.59 -20.60 -13.51
C GLU A 285 4.59 -20.85 -14.67
N GLY A 286 5.85 -20.46 -14.50
CA GLY A 286 6.88 -20.62 -15.54
C GLY A 286 6.81 -19.56 -16.64
N LYS A 287 7.61 -19.77 -17.69
CA LYS A 287 7.72 -18.86 -18.85
C LYS A 287 6.63 -19.17 -19.90
N ILE A 288 5.34 -19.00 -19.51
CA ILE A 288 4.17 -19.33 -20.35
C ILE A 288 3.41 -18.12 -20.87
N SER A 289 3.89 -16.89 -20.64
CA SER A 289 3.28 -15.70 -21.25
C SER A 289 3.31 -15.75 -22.78
N ASN A 290 2.48 -14.95 -23.44
CA ASN A 290 2.35 -14.97 -24.90
C ASN A 290 3.66 -14.61 -25.65
N ASN A 291 4.65 -14.06 -24.95
CA ASN A 291 5.99 -13.79 -25.50
C ASN A 291 7.07 -14.77 -25.01
N GLY A 292 6.68 -15.87 -24.33
CA GLY A 292 7.61 -16.90 -23.85
C GLY A 292 8.41 -16.51 -22.62
N ARG A 293 7.95 -15.51 -21.85
CA ARG A 293 8.57 -15.02 -20.59
C ARG A 293 7.74 -15.44 -19.37
N TYR A 294 8.21 -15.10 -18.18
CA TYR A 294 7.37 -15.08 -16.99
C TYR A 294 6.23 -14.08 -17.12
N ASP A 295 5.30 -14.10 -16.18
CA ASP A 295 4.28 -13.07 -16.04
C ASP A 295 4.92 -11.68 -16.12
N GLU A 296 4.41 -10.80 -16.98
CA GLU A 296 5.05 -9.48 -17.21
C GLU A 296 5.05 -8.59 -15.98
N ARG A 297 4.20 -8.86 -15.00
CA ARG A 297 4.22 -8.12 -13.73
C ARG A 297 5.53 -8.27 -12.96
N ILE A 298 6.30 -9.38 -13.13
CA ILE A 298 7.62 -9.51 -12.51
C ILE A 298 8.57 -8.45 -13.08
N TYR A 299 8.58 -8.26 -14.41
CA TYR A 299 9.45 -7.29 -15.08
C TYR A 299 9.02 -5.85 -14.78
N ASN A 300 7.75 -5.62 -14.48
CA ASN A 300 7.24 -4.31 -14.06
C ASN A 300 7.50 -4.00 -12.57
N THR A 301 7.76 -5.04 -11.76
CA THR A 301 7.88 -4.92 -10.32
C THR A 301 9.31 -5.06 -9.82
N LEU A 302 10.12 -5.93 -10.45
CA LEU A 302 11.45 -6.31 -9.96
C LEU A 302 12.53 -6.17 -11.03
N PHE A 303 13.74 -5.86 -10.59
CA PHE A 303 14.98 -6.21 -11.25
C PHE A 303 15.47 -7.53 -10.63
N PHE A 304 15.79 -8.51 -11.45
CA PHE A 304 16.19 -9.86 -11.01
C PHE A 304 16.98 -10.56 -12.12
N LYS A 305 17.75 -11.58 -11.79
CA LYS A 305 18.55 -12.30 -12.77
C LYS A 305 17.65 -13.07 -13.73
N ASP A 306 17.62 -12.61 -14.99
CA ASP A 306 16.91 -13.21 -16.12
C ASP A 306 17.58 -12.77 -17.43
N GLU A 307 17.42 -13.57 -18.49
CA GLU A 307 17.92 -13.26 -19.82
C GLU A 307 17.43 -11.88 -20.30
N TYR A 308 16.17 -11.53 -20.02
CA TYR A 308 15.59 -10.26 -20.39
C TYR A 308 16.44 -9.04 -19.99
N TRP A 309 17.08 -9.11 -18.82
CA TRP A 309 17.90 -8.02 -18.28
C TRP A 309 19.38 -8.13 -18.70
N ASN A 310 19.78 -9.25 -19.41
CA ASN A 310 21.17 -9.54 -19.77
C ASN A 310 21.38 -9.81 -21.27
N ASP A 311 20.33 -9.74 -22.11
CA ASP A 311 20.41 -9.99 -23.55
C ASP A 311 20.23 -8.73 -24.42
N GLY A 312 20.23 -7.57 -23.78
CA GLY A 312 20.00 -6.28 -24.44
C GLY A 312 18.52 -5.92 -24.64
N THR A 313 17.57 -6.80 -24.29
CA THR A 313 16.12 -6.54 -24.42
C THR A 313 15.64 -5.54 -23.36
N GLY A 314 15.90 -5.83 -22.07
CA GLY A 314 15.67 -4.91 -20.95
C GLY A 314 16.97 -4.26 -20.51
N LYS A 315 16.89 -3.01 -20.06
CA LYS A 315 18.04 -2.29 -19.51
C LYS A 315 17.66 -1.60 -18.22
N ILE A 316 18.61 -1.57 -17.28
CA ILE A 316 18.53 -0.85 -16.02
C ILE A 316 19.38 0.41 -16.18
N TRP A 317 18.77 1.51 -16.57
CA TRP A 317 19.45 2.77 -16.87
C TRP A 317 20.60 2.64 -17.90
N GLY A 318 20.41 1.76 -18.88
CA GLY A 318 21.42 1.48 -19.94
C GLY A 318 22.35 0.31 -19.63
N TYR A 319 22.36 -0.20 -18.39
CA TYR A 319 23.17 -1.34 -17.96
C TYR A 319 22.42 -2.67 -18.08
N GLU A 320 23.13 -3.76 -18.19
CA GLU A 320 22.59 -5.10 -17.95
C GLU A 320 22.57 -5.42 -16.46
N TYR A 321 21.76 -6.41 -16.06
CA TYR A 321 21.66 -6.77 -14.66
C TYR A 321 23.01 -7.19 -14.05
N ASP A 322 23.78 -8.01 -14.77
CA ASP A 322 25.07 -8.48 -14.31
C ASP A 322 26.13 -7.35 -14.29
N ASP A 323 25.95 -6.25 -15.06
CA ASP A 323 26.82 -5.07 -14.96
C ASP A 323 26.72 -4.37 -13.60
N LEU A 324 25.59 -4.50 -12.91
CA LEU A 324 25.30 -3.87 -11.63
C LEU A 324 25.49 -4.81 -10.45
N HIS A 325 25.52 -6.13 -10.68
CA HIS A 325 25.44 -7.15 -9.63
C HIS A 325 26.69 -8.06 -9.64
N TYR A 326 27.85 -7.47 -9.38
CA TYR A 326 29.09 -8.20 -9.21
C TYR A 326 29.97 -7.56 -8.13
N TYR A 327 30.94 -8.35 -7.64
CA TYR A 327 32.07 -7.87 -6.87
C TYR A 327 33.36 -8.46 -7.42
N TRP A 328 34.45 -7.75 -7.21
CA TRP A 328 35.77 -8.25 -7.61
C TRP A 328 36.23 -9.36 -6.67
N LYS A 329 36.77 -10.42 -7.25
CA LYS A 329 37.34 -11.52 -6.47
C LYS A 329 38.52 -11.01 -5.63
N VAL A 330 38.50 -11.31 -4.33
CA VAL A 330 39.57 -10.99 -3.39
C VAL A 330 39.99 -12.25 -2.61
N ASP A 331 41.20 -12.23 -2.06
CA ASP A 331 41.66 -13.22 -1.09
C ASP A 331 41.18 -12.87 0.35
N GLU A 332 41.61 -13.66 1.34
CA GLU A 332 41.26 -13.50 2.77
C GLU A 332 41.79 -12.17 3.35
N ASP A 333 42.85 -11.62 2.76
CA ASP A 333 43.45 -10.34 3.15
C ASP A 333 42.85 -9.14 2.42
N GLY A 334 41.89 -9.37 1.48
CA GLY A 334 41.22 -8.33 0.71
C GLY A 334 41.97 -7.86 -0.52
N ASN A 335 43.03 -8.59 -0.98
CA ASN A 335 43.74 -8.26 -2.19
C ASN A 335 42.96 -8.76 -3.42
N TYR A 336 42.90 -7.96 -4.47
CA TYR A 336 42.23 -8.34 -5.72
C TYR A 336 42.99 -9.44 -6.47
N LEU A 337 42.27 -10.36 -7.08
CA LEU A 337 42.83 -11.53 -7.74
C LEU A 337 42.48 -11.57 -9.23
N ASP A 338 43.43 -12.07 -10.04
CA ASP A 338 43.20 -12.48 -11.43
C ASP A 338 42.61 -13.90 -11.53
N GLU A 339 42.38 -14.39 -12.74
CA GLU A 339 41.88 -15.75 -13.00
C GLU A 339 42.77 -16.87 -12.46
N ASN A 340 44.08 -16.63 -12.33
CA ASN A 340 45.08 -17.56 -11.83
C ASN A 340 45.33 -17.43 -10.32
N ASN A 341 44.52 -16.61 -9.63
CA ASN A 341 44.64 -16.22 -8.21
C ASN A 341 45.95 -15.45 -7.90
N ASN A 342 46.52 -14.73 -8.85
CA ASN A 342 47.60 -13.80 -8.56
C ASN A 342 47.04 -12.48 -8.08
N ILE A 343 47.73 -11.85 -7.12
CA ILE A 343 47.37 -10.51 -6.64
C ILE A 343 47.60 -9.47 -7.75
N ILE A 344 46.59 -8.65 -8.00
CA ILE A 344 46.65 -7.56 -8.97
C ILE A 344 46.36 -6.21 -8.28
N LYS A 345 46.77 -5.11 -8.92
CA LYS A 345 46.46 -3.78 -8.44
C LYS A 345 45.06 -3.35 -8.83
N LYS A 346 44.51 -2.39 -8.08
CA LYS A 346 43.17 -1.84 -8.33
C LYS A 346 43.04 -1.24 -9.74
N GLU A 347 44.10 -0.66 -10.27
CA GLU A 347 44.14 -0.08 -11.61
C GLU A 347 44.10 -1.15 -12.74
N GLU A 348 44.35 -2.41 -12.43
CA GLU A 348 44.34 -3.54 -13.35
C GLU A 348 43.03 -4.33 -13.33
N LEU A 349 42.05 -3.93 -12.45
CA LEU A 349 40.79 -4.69 -12.23
C LEU A 349 39.98 -4.92 -13.50
N GLU A 350 39.78 -3.86 -14.31
CA GLU A 350 38.97 -3.95 -15.53
C GLU A 350 39.64 -4.83 -16.63
N GLU A 351 40.97 -4.98 -16.57
CA GLU A 351 41.72 -5.78 -17.54
C GLU A 351 41.93 -7.23 -17.08
N LYS A 352 42.20 -7.44 -15.79
CA LYS A 352 42.63 -8.74 -15.24
C LYS A 352 41.79 -9.24 -14.07
N GLY A 353 40.96 -8.40 -13.48
CA GLY A 353 40.15 -8.76 -12.31
C GLY A 353 39.07 -9.75 -12.66
N VAL A 354 38.72 -10.62 -11.70
CA VAL A 354 37.64 -11.59 -11.84
C VAL A 354 36.38 -11.05 -11.20
N LYS A 355 35.32 -10.87 -11.99
CA LYS A 355 33.98 -10.50 -11.51
C LYS A 355 33.25 -11.72 -10.97
N ILE A 356 32.78 -11.65 -9.75
CA ILE A 356 31.91 -12.65 -9.14
C ILE A 356 30.51 -12.08 -9.16
N PHE A 357 29.64 -12.66 -9.98
CA PHE A 357 28.27 -12.22 -10.12
C PHE A 357 27.38 -12.78 -8.99
N TYR A 358 26.40 -12.00 -8.56
CA TYR A 358 25.42 -12.41 -7.57
C TYR A 358 24.01 -12.04 -8.02
N ASP A 359 23.01 -12.78 -7.52
CA ASP A 359 21.62 -12.47 -7.71
C ASP A 359 21.08 -11.75 -6.47
N ARG A 360 20.65 -10.50 -6.64
CA ARG A 360 20.06 -9.69 -5.59
C ARG A 360 18.88 -8.96 -6.16
N PRO A 361 17.69 -9.58 -6.18
CA PRO A 361 16.49 -8.93 -6.67
C PRO A 361 16.20 -7.62 -5.91
N SER A 362 15.80 -6.60 -6.64
CA SER A 362 15.40 -5.31 -6.09
C SER A 362 14.13 -4.80 -6.76
N PHE A 363 13.49 -3.79 -6.18
CA PHE A 363 12.25 -3.27 -6.75
C PHE A 363 12.49 -2.31 -7.90
N ARG A 364 11.77 -2.55 -9.01
CA ARG A 364 11.64 -1.63 -10.13
C ARG A 364 10.52 -0.61 -9.91
N ARG A 365 9.45 -0.99 -9.23
CA ARG A 365 8.38 -0.04 -8.86
C ARG A 365 8.96 1.11 -8.07
N PHE A 366 8.49 2.32 -8.37
CA PHE A 366 8.98 3.58 -7.80
C PHE A 366 10.46 3.88 -8.15
N THR A 367 10.97 3.27 -9.22
CA THR A 367 12.27 3.61 -9.80
C THR A 367 12.04 4.36 -11.12
N PRO A 368 12.74 5.49 -11.37
CA PRO A 368 12.63 6.19 -12.65
C PRO A 368 13.09 5.30 -13.81
N ARG A 369 12.53 5.48 -14.99
CA ARG A 369 12.94 4.70 -16.17
C ARG A 369 14.34 5.01 -16.62
N GLU A 370 14.76 6.27 -16.51
CA GLU A 370 16.04 6.78 -17.00
C GLU A 370 16.85 7.36 -15.84
N LEU A 371 18.15 7.16 -15.85
CA LEU A 371 19.06 7.75 -14.88
C LEU A 371 18.95 9.30 -14.83
N SER A 372 18.69 9.92 -15.98
CA SER A 372 18.50 11.37 -16.09
C SER A 372 17.26 11.90 -15.36
N GLU A 373 16.30 11.04 -15.07
CA GLU A 373 15.09 11.36 -14.30
C GLU A 373 15.27 11.15 -12.78
N MET A 374 16.43 10.64 -12.37
CA MET A 374 16.71 10.38 -10.98
C MET A 374 16.84 11.69 -10.21
N ASP A 375 15.88 11.96 -9.34
CA ASP A 375 15.95 12.98 -8.29
C ASP A 375 15.62 12.29 -6.96
N LYS A 376 16.43 12.55 -5.93
CA LYS A 376 16.14 12.11 -4.56
C LYS A 376 14.77 12.61 -4.08
N ARG A 377 14.28 13.69 -4.66
CA ARG A 377 12.97 14.30 -4.43
C ARG A 377 12.02 13.94 -5.55
N CYS A 378 11.63 12.68 -5.63
CA CYS A 378 10.75 12.22 -6.69
C CYS A 378 9.31 12.74 -6.52
N ASN A 379 8.66 12.91 -7.65
CA ASN A 379 7.27 13.35 -7.72
C ASN A 379 6.30 12.19 -7.95
N PHE A 380 6.69 10.96 -7.63
CA PHE A 380 5.87 9.77 -7.88
C PHE A 380 4.65 9.77 -6.98
N ASN A 381 3.47 9.67 -7.57
CA ASN A 381 2.26 9.44 -6.79
C ASN A 381 2.26 8.03 -6.21
N ILE A 382 1.58 7.85 -5.09
CA ILE A 382 1.45 6.55 -4.44
C ILE A 382 0.00 6.09 -4.61
N PRO A 383 -0.27 5.06 -5.42
CA PRO A 383 -1.59 4.48 -5.54
C PRO A 383 -2.08 3.93 -4.19
N LEU A 384 -3.26 4.35 -3.76
CA LEU A 384 -3.94 3.85 -2.57
C LEU A 384 -5.09 2.90 -2.94
N MET A 385 -5.70 3.11 -4.11
CA MET A 385 -6.71 2.22 -4.68
C MET A 385 -6.61 2.25 -6.20
N ARG A 386 -6.44 1.06 -6.80
CA ARG A 386 -6.46 0.86 -8.26
C ARG A 386 -7.66 0.02 -8.68
N TYR A 387 -8.08 0.16 -9.94
CA TYR A 387 -9.22 -0.57 -10.46
C TYR A 387 -9.01 -2.09 -10.46
N VAL A 388 -7.78 -2.56 -10.67
CA VAL A 388 -7.44 -3.99 -10.56
C VAL A 388 -7.78 -4.54 -9.17
N ASN A 389 -7.62 -3.74 -8.08
CA ASN A 389 -8.01 -4.19 -6.74
C ASN A 389 -9.53 -4.33 -6.62
N VAL A 390 -10.31 -3.42 -7.21
CA VAL A 390 -11.77 -3.55 -7.28
C VAL A 390 -12.17 -4.84 -8.00
N LEU A 391 -11.51 -5.14 -9.10
CA LEU A 391 -11.77 -6.35 -9.90
C LEU A 391 -11.42 -7.62 -9.10
N LEU A 392 -10.26 -7.67 -8.44
CA LEU A 392 -9.87 -8.84 -7.63
C LEU A 392 -10.74 -9.01 -6.39
N MET A 393 -11.16 -7.93 -5.73
CA MET A 393 -12.16 -8.00 -4.66
C MET A 393 -13.51 -8.51 -5.18
N LYS A 394 -13.94 -8.08 -6.36
CA LYS A 394 -15.16 -8.56 -7.00
C LYS A 394 -15.07 -10.05 -7.33
N ALA A 395 -13.95 -10.51 -7.88
CA ALA A 395 -13.70 -11.93 -8.15
C ALA A 395 -13.74 -12.75 -6.85
N GLU A 396 -13.14 -12.25 -5.76
CA GLU A 396 -13.17 -12.89 -4.45
C GLU A 396 -14.59 -13.00 -3.88
N VAL A 397 -15.37 -11.92 -3.95
CA VAL A 397 -16.78 -11.92 -3.51
C VAL A 397 -17.59 -12.94 -4.28
N LEU A 398 -17.52 -12.93 -5.61
CA LEU A 398 -18.23 -13.86 -6.48
C LEU A 398 -17.86 -15.32 -6.19
N ASN A 399 -16.55 -15.58 -6.07
CA ASN A 399 -16.06 -16.91 -5.75
C ASN A 399 -16.57 -17.38 -4.37
N LYS A 400 -16.53 -16.50 -3.37
CA LYS A 400 -17.01 -16.82 -1.99
C LYS A 400 -18.51 -17.05 -1.94
N GLN A 401 -19.29 -16.39 -2.80
CA GLN A 401 -20.73 -16.64 -2.99
C GLN A 401 -21.04 -17.95 -3.76
N GLY A 402 -20.02 -18.69 -4.20
CA GLY A 402 -20.20 -19.95 -4.95
C GLY A 402 -20.37 -19.77 -6.44
N HIS A 403 -19.91 -18.65 -7.01
CA HIS A 403 -19.98 -18.30 -8.42
C HIS A 403 -18.56 -18.18 -9.06
N PRO A 404 -17.72 -19.24 -9.00
CA PRO A 404 -16.40 -19.20 -9.60
C PRO A 404 -16.44 -18.91 -11.10
N GLU A 405 -17.47 -19.35 -11.81
CA GLU A 405 -17.67 -19.12 -13.24
C GLU A 405 -17.79 -17.62 -13.60
N GLN A 406 -18.19 -16.78 -12.66
CA GLN A 406 -18.25 -15.32 -12.83
C GLN A 406 -16.95 -14.64 -12.42
N ALA A 407 -16.18 -15.23 -11.53
CA ALA A 407 -14.88 -14.72 -11.12
C ALA A 407 -13.78 -14.95 -12.18
N ILE A 408 -13.79 -16.12 -12.83
CA ILE A 408 -12.79 -16.53 -13.82
C ILE A 408 -12.59 -15.51 -14.96
N PRO A 409 -13.62 -14.97 -15.62
CA PRO A 409 -13.43 -13.96 -16.66
C PRO A 409 -12.74 -12.70 -16.18
N ILE A 410 -13.00 -12.26 -14.93
CA ILE A 410 -12.36 -11.10 -14.32
C ILE A 410 -10.86 -11.36 -14.12
N ILE A 411 -10.51 -12.51 -13.56
CA ILE A 411 -9.12 -12.93 -13.34
C ILE A 411 -8.40 -13.01 -14.70
N ASN A 412 -9.02 -13.62 -15.71
CA ASN A 412 -8.43 -13.78 -17.03
C ASN A 412 -8.18 -12.45 -17.74
N ASP A 413 -9.04 -11.44 -17.56
CA ASP A 413 -8.82 -10.08 -18.10
C ASP A 413 -7.58 -9.43 -17.47
N ILE A 414 -7.41 -9.57 -16.15
CA ILE A 414 -6.22 -9.09 -15.43
C ILE A 414 -4.96 -9.81 -15.91
N ARG A 415 -4.99 -11.13 -15.98
CA ARG A 415 -3.88 -11.97 -16.46
C ARG A 415 -3.44 -11.57 -17.86
N ALA A 416 -4.40 -11.36 -18.76
CA ALA A 416 -4.11 -10.96 -20.14
C ALA A 416 -3.51 -9.55 -20.22
N LYS A 417 -4.07 -8.58 -19.49
CA LYS A 417 -3.68 -7.16 -19.63
C LYS A 417 -2.42 -6.79 -18.84
N HIS A 418 -2.27 -7.31 -17.63
CA HIS A 418 -1.14 -6.98 -16.76
C HIS A 418 0.00 -7.99 -16.91
N GLY A 419 -0.33 -9.26 -17.01
CA GLY A 419 0.64 -10.35 -17.02
C GLY A 419 1.03 -10.83 -18.42
N ASN A 420 0.27 -10.46 -19.46
CA ASN A 420 0.36 -11.06 -20.80
C ASN A 420 0.27 -12.60 -20.74
N MET A 421 -0.49 -13.11 -19.77
CA MET A 421 -0.61 -14.52 -19.44
C MET A 421 -1.83 -15.16 -20.09
N PRO A 422 -1.77 -16.47 -20.38
CA PRO A 422 -2.97 -17.22 -20.81
C PRO A 422 -4.02 -17.27 -19.69
N ALA A 423 -5.23 -17.65 -20.06
CA ALA A 423 -6.30 -17.88 -19.11
C ALA A 423 -5.92 -18.95 -18.08
N MET A 424 -6.39 -18.79 -16.84
CA MET A 424 -6.25 -19.81 -15.81
C MET A 424 -6.98 -21.11 -16.20
N THR A 425 -6.51 -22.24 -15.67
CA THR A 425 -7.05 -23.57 -16.00
C THR A 425 -8.04 -24.12 -14.96
N GLY A 426 -7.92 -23.72 -13.69
CA GLY A 426 -8.80 -24.16 -12.60
C GLY A 426 -10.21 -23.58 -12.75
N THR A 427 -11.25 -24.35 -12.38
CA THR A 427 -12.65 -23.94 -12.48
C THR A 427 -13.45 -24.13 -11.20
N SER A 428 -12.96 -24.90 -10.24
CA SER A 428 -13.61 -25.07 -8.93
C SER A 428 -13.41 -23.84 -8.05
N GLN A 429 -14.32 -23.65 -7.10
CA GLN A 429 -14.22 -22.56 -6.13
C GLN A 429 -12.87 -22.53 -5.39
N ALA A 430 -12.33 -23.70 -5.04
CA ALA A 430 -11.05 -23.82 -4.37
C ALA A 430 -9.86 -23.41 -5.28
N GLU A 431 -9.87 -23.85 -6.55
CA GLU A 431 -8.83 -23.48 -7.52
C GLU A 431 -8.89 -21.98 -7.84
N VAL A 432 -10.08 -21.41 -7.97
CA VAL A 432 -10.27 -19.97 -8.19
C VAL A 432 -9.79 -19.17 -6.99
N GLN A 433 -10.01 -19.64 -5.75
CA GLN A 433 -9.46 -18.99 -4.55
C GLN A 433 -7.93 -18.99 -4.56
N VAL A 434 -7.30 -20.11 -4.89
CA VAL A 434 -5.83 -20.20 -5.01
C VAL A 434 -5.30 -19.22 -6.08
N GLN A 435 -6.01 -19.11 -7.22
CA GLN A 435 -5.62 -18.17 -8.26
C GLN A 435 -5.80 -16.71 -7.82
N ILE A 436 -6.89 -16.36 -7.12
CA ILE A 436 -7.08 -15.01 -6.57
C ILE A 436 -5.94 -14.65 -5.62
N GLU A 437 -5.55 -15.58 -4.74
CA GLU A 437 -4.44 -15.36 -3.82
C GLU A 437 -3.12 -15.13 -4.58
N HIS A 438 -2.83 -15.94 -5.60
CA HIS A 438 -1.67 -15.77 -6.48
C HIS A 438 -1.68 -14.40 -7.17
N GLU A 439 -2.79 -14.07 -7.84
CA GLU A 439 -2.93 -12.79 -8.54
C GLU A 439 -2.71 -11.60 -7.60
N ARG A 440 -3.28 -11.64 -6.37
CA ARG A 440 -3.10 -10.56 -5.39
C ARG A 440 -1.66 -10.43 -4.89
N ILE A 441 -0.93 -11.54 -4.75
CA ILE A 441 0.49 -11.51 -4.34
C ILE A 441 1.33 -10.79 -5.39
N ILE A 442 1.19 -11.15 -6.66
CA ILE A 442 2.03 -10.61 -7.73
C ILE A 442 1.55 -9.25 -8.25
N GLU A 443 0.29 -8.87 -8.00
CA GLU A 443 -0.27 -7.59 -8.41
C GLU A 443 0.12 -6.45 -7.48
N PHE A 444 0.13 -6.67 -6.15
CA PHE A 444 0.19 -5.63 -5.15
C PHE A 444 1.49 -5.50 -4.32
N PRO A 445 2.67 -5.92 -4.80
CA PRO A 445 3.89 -5.56 -4.06
C PRO A 445 3.99 -4.05 -3.86
N LEU A 446 4.34 -3.64 -2.63
CA LEU A 446 4.46 -2.24 -2.20
C LEU A 446 3.14 -1.44 -2.14
N GLU A 447 1.97 -2.09 -2.24
CA GLU A 447 0.66 -1.43 -2.15
C GLU A 447 -0.13 -1.75 -0.87
N SER A 448 0.50 -2.43 0.10
CA SER A 448 0.01 -2.56 1.49
C SER A 448 -1.26 -3.40 1.70
N TYR A 449 -1.65 -4.27 0.76
CA TYR A 449 -2.85 -5.10 0.92
C TYR A 449 -2.59 -6.46 1.57
N ARG A 450 -1.37 -7.02 1.44
CA ARG A 450 -1.04 -8.40 1.83
C ARG A 450 -1.39 -8.76 3.26
N TRP A 451 -1.15 -7.85 4.23
CA TRP A 451 -1.51 -8.08 5.63
C TRP A 451 -3.02 -8.30 5.81
N TYR A 452 -3.82 -7.46 5.19
CA TYR A 452 -5.27 -7.52 5.27
C TYR A 452 -5.83 -8.74 4.57
N ASP A 453 -5.21 -9.17 3.46
CA ASP A 453 -5.54 -10.39 2.75
C ASP A 453 -5.28 -11.62 3.63
N LEU A 454 -4.08 -11.75 4.19
CA LEU A 454 -3.71 -12.86 5.09
C LEU A 454 -4.63 -12.93 6.32
N ARG A 455 -4.94 -11.78 6.94
CA ARG A 455 -5.82 -11.74 8.09
C ARG A 455 -7.24 -12.17 7.72
N ARG A 456 -7.78 -11.63 6.65
CA ARG A 456 -9.12 -11.97 6.16
C ARG A 456 -9.26 -13.45 5.85
N TRP A 457 -8.23 -14.06 5.28
CA TRP A 457 -8.22 -15.48 4.93
C TRP A 457 -7.83 -16.42 6.09
N GLY A 458 -7.52 -15.87 7.26
CA GLY A 458 -7.11 -16.65 8.43
C GLY A 458 -5.74 -17.31 8.30
N LYS A 459 -4.83 -16.73 7.48
CA LYS A 459 -3.52 -17.30 7.13
C LYS A 459 -2.32 -16.68 7.87
N LEU A 460 -2.55 -15.74 8.78
CA LEU A 460 -1.44 -15.03 9.46
C LEU A 460 -0.54 -15.99 10.24
N ALA A 461 -1.12 -16.90 11.05
CA ALA A 461 -0.34 -17.81 11.88
C ALA A 461 0.45 -18.83 11.05
N GLU A 462 -0.17 -19.39 10.00
CA GLU A 462 0.49 -20.31 9.08
C GLU A 462 1.67 -19.62 8.37
N THR A 463 1.46 -18.40 7.90
CA THR A 463 2.41 -17.67 7.06
C THR A 463 3.55 -17.04 7.87
N LEU A 464 3.26 -16.49 9.05
CA LEU A 464 4.17 -15.62 9.79
C LEU A 464 4.62 -16.19 11.14
N GLY A 465 4.10 -17.36 11.54
CA GLY A 465 4.42 -17.98 12.83
C GLY A 465 5.91 -18.23 13.02
N SER A 466 6.65 -18.65 11.98
CA SER A 466 8.10 -18.84 12.01
C SER A 466 8.88 -17.54 12.29
N ARG A 467 8.29 -16.37 12.00
CA ARG A 467 8.87 -15.05 12.28
C ARG A 467 8.51 -14.48 13.66
N GLY A 468 7.69 -15.19 14.44
CA GLY A 468 7.29 -14.77 15.78
C GLY A 468 5.84 -14.28 15.89
N PHE A 469 5.04 -14.34 14.83
CA PHE A 469 3.62 -14.03 14.91
C PHE A 469 2.89 -15.00 15.86
N VAL A 470 2.08 -14.47 16.75
CA VAL A 470 1.23 -15.22 17.67
C VAL A 470 -0.21 -14.79 17.46
N GLU A 471 -1.09 -15.75 17.12
CA GLU A 471 -2.52 -15.51 16.93
C GLU A 471 -3.15 -14.98 18.23
N GLY A 472 -4.09 -14.06 18.09
CA GLY A 472 -4.73 -13.37 19.21
C GLY A 472 -3.90 -12.24 19.83
N LYS A 473 -2.58 -12.25 19.66
CA LYS A 473 -1.70 -11.19 20.16
C LYS A 473 -1.32 -10.18 19.08
N HIS A 474 -1.03 -10.65 17.87
CA HIS A 474 -0.45 -9.84 16.81
C HIS A 474 -1.39 -9.57 15.64
N ASN A 475 -2.66 -10.02 15.72
CA ASN A 475 -3.69 -9.74 14.71
C ASN A 475 -3.93 -8.24 14.51
N PHE A 476 -3.74 -7.48 15.59
CA PHE A 476 -3.89 -6.02 15.66
C PHE A 476 -2.72 -5.41 16.42
N PHE A 477 -2.43 -4.13 16.16
CA PHE A 477 -1.51 -3.37 16.99
C PHE A 477 -2.14 -3.05 18.35
N PRO A 478 -1.35 -2.99 19.42
CA PRO A 478 -1.82 -2.46 20.70
C PRO A 478 -2.10 -0.95 20.60
N ILE A 479 -2.96 -0.44 21.46
CA ILE A 479 -3.16 1.01 21.59
C ILE A 479 -1.83 1.65 22.01
N PRO A 480 -1.38 2.74 21.34
CA PRO A 480 -0.13 3.41 21.69
C PRO A 480 -0.07 3.86 23.16
N LEU A 481 1.08 3.65 23.78
CA LEU A 481 1.29 3.97 25.20
C LEU A 481 0.98 5.44 25.54
N TRP A 482 1.29 6.36 24.63
CA TRP A 482 1.01 7.78 24.85
C TRP A 482 -0.51 8.07 24.87
N GLU A 483 -1.32 7.38 24.06
CA GLU A 483 -2.79 7.51 24.08
C GLU A 483 -3.35 6.99 25.40
N ILE A 484 -2.86 5.83 25.88
CA ILE A 484 -3.26 5.27 27.17
C ILE A 484 -2.95 6.25 28.29
N ASN A 485 -1.78 6.87 28.28
CA ASN A 485 -1.36 7.83 29.30
C ASN A 485 -2.12 9.16 29.23
N ALA A 486 -2.51 9.59 28.03
CA ALA A 486 -3.20 10.87 27.80
C ALA A 486 -4.73 10.79 28.00
N ASN A 487 -5.31 9.61 27.88
CA ASN A 487 -6.76 9.41 27.89
C ASN A 487 -7.21 8.53 29.09
N PRO A 488 -7.57 9.14 30.23
CA PRO A 488 -7.98 8.40 31.42
C PRO A 488 -9.18 7.43 31.21
N ALA A 489 -10.03 7.66 30.20
CA ALA A 489 -11.15 6.78 29.89
C ALA A 489 -10.70 5.39 29.42
N LEU A 490 -9.42 5.22 29.02
CA LEU A 490 -8.87 3.91 28.64
C LEU A 490 -8.42 3.10 29.87
N ASN A 491 -8.16 3.74 31.00
CA ASN A 491 -7.71 3.06 32.22
C ASN A 491 -8.84 2.39 32.98
N SER A 492 -10.09 2.84 32.80
CA SER A 492 -11.27 2.28 33.46
C SER A 492 -11.70 0.91 32.91
N THR A 493 -11.22 0.54 31.71
CA THR A 493 -11.51 -0.77 31.09
C THR A 493 -10.48 -1.85 31.45
N ALA A 494 -9.35 -1.49 32.07
CA ALA A 494 -8.32 -2.44 32.49
C ALA A 494 -8.67 -3.18 33.80
N GLU A 495 -9.62 -2.70 34.59
CA GLU A 495 -10.04 -3.34 35.84
C GLU A 495 -11.08 -4.47 35.63
N GLU A 496 -11.78 -4.52 34.49
CA GLU A 496 -12.77 -5.56 34.18
C GLU A 496 -12.17 -6.87 33.63
N THR A 497 -10.88 -6.96 33.38
CA THR A 497 -10.23 -8.16 32.81
C THR A 497 -9.34 -8.91 33.78
N THR A 498 -9.43 -8.64 35.08
CA THR A 498 -8.69 -9.33 36.16
C THR A 498 -9.59 -10.04 37.19
N GLU A 499 -10.75 -10.59 36.79
CA GLU A 499 -11.50 -11.60 37.58
C GLU A 499 -11.65 -12.91 36.81
#